data_878b56b48c46cbe98daf85187e0bb6d4
#
_entry.id   878b56b48c46cbe98daf85187e0bb6d4
#
_cell.length_a   1.000
_cell.length_b   1.000
_cell.length_c   1.000
_cell.angle_alpha   90.00
_cell.angle_beta   90.00
_cell.angle_gamma   90.00
#
_symmetry.space_group_name_H-M   'P 1'
#
loop_
_entity.id
_entity.type
_entity.pdbx_description
1 polymer ?
#
loop_
_entity_poly.entity_id
_entity_poly.type
_entity_poly.pdbx_seq_one_letter_code
_entity_poly.pdbx_strand_id
1 'polypeptide(L)'
;MICLLYIFFTLWRLFMKTSYIQRIVCCLLVCLMLLPAVACAQTQNGSETTSAENAATKAPVEGGSEEETESIYDANGYLKDDLDPTLNFNNEEVCVLHWNDAYFEEFSSPGENGEIVNDALFKRNCIVEDRMNIRFKFVGTAGDTYNEAPFALKLSTSIESGDREYDLVGAYSYTAGLCAAQSLYYDLKEVEHLNFDQPWWPDLLIDQATINNKLYFVSGDVSANAIYMMYVTFFNKEFLNDMKLENPYDLVQADAWTLDKMFEMCKGTYTDVNANGIKDEGDRIGLYTYTLHLDSFLWGSNIFIIDSIGDDFKFSEDILGEKTVDLQTKLKDFLYNTEDGFNTKQKDNNHEYFAQGLSLFWNDRCHRAIDFTDAGRDFGILPIAKYDENQTDYISIMSNPFSLYGMPSDVVDPNMVGAVLECMASESYRIVTPALYERSFKMRYSQDSVSAQMFDIVKGGVVFDMARIFSNTISAYKAWQKAIVGNTAWSSTVKSETRVWTTQLEKVLEAFK
;
A
#
# COMPACT_ATOMS: atom_id res chain seq x y z
N MET A 1 27.65 25.50 -6.07
CA MET A 1 27.06 24.41 -5.30
C MET A 1 25.60 24.17 -5.73
N ILE A 2 24.75 25.18 -5.72
CA ILE A 2 23.31 25.06 -6.12
C ILE A 2 23.09 24.55 -7.57
N CYS A 3 23.91 24.98 -8.54
CA CYS A 3 23.83 24.47 -9.91
C CYS A 3 24.19 22.98 -10.08
N LEU A 4 25.10 22.47 -9.25
CA LEU A 4 25.50 21.06 -9.27
C LEU A 4 24.41 20.16 -8.67
N LEU A 5 23.71 20.62 -7.64
CA LEU A 5 22.56 19.93 -7.03
C LEU A 5 21.39 19.87 -8.00
N TYR A 6 21.10 20.93 -8.74
CA TYR A 6 20.01 20.96 -9.74
C TYR A 6 20.28 20.00 -10.90
N ILE A 7 21.55 19.92 -11.35
CA ILE A 7 21.98 18.98 -12.40
C ILE A 7 21.90 17.54 -11.87
N PHE A 8 22.27 17.31 -10.61
CA PHE A 8 22.20 15.98 -9.98
C PHE A 8 20.74 15.52 -9.83
N PHE A 9 19.83 16.38 -9.39
CA PHE A 9 18.40 16.09 -9.27
C PHE A 9 17.73 15.84 -10.62
N THR A 10 18.11 16.57 -11.67
CA THR A 10 17.57 16.36 -13.01
C THR A 10 18.08 15.07 -13.64
N LEU A 11 19.34 14.73 -13.41
CA LEU A 11 19.93 13.46 -13.84
C LEU A 11 19.35 12.27 -13.05
N TRP A 12 19.06 12.45 -11.76
CA TRP A 12 18.41 11.46 -10.92
C TRP A 12 16.96 11.16 -11.39
N ARG A 13 16.17 12.19 -11.70
CA ARG A 13 14.82 12.02 -12.27
C ARG A 13 14.83 11.35 -13.65
N LEU A 14 15.83 11.63 -14.47
CA LEU A 14 16.04 10.96 -15.75
C LEU A 14 16.44 9.48 -15.55
N PHE A 15 17.26 9.20 -14.56
CA PHE A 15 17.70 7.85 -14.19
C PHE A 15 16.52 6.99 -13.69
N MET A 16 15.61 7.56 -12.91
CA MET A 16 14.43 6.87 -12.38
C MET A 16 13.40 6.54 -13.48
N LYS A 17 13.42 7.23 -14.62
CA LYS A 17 12.56 6.97 -15.80
C LYS A 17 13.15 5.96 -16.79
N THR A 18 14.33 5.41 -16.54
CA THR A 18 14.98 4.45 -17.43
C THR A 18 14.71 3.01 -17.00
N SER A 19 14.67 2.09 -17.96
CA SER A 19 14.48 0.66 -17.67
C SER A 19 15.60 0.10 -16.77
N TYR A 20 15.32 -0.96 -16.02
CA TYR A 20 16.25 -1.60 -15.08
C TYR A 20 17.60 -1.94 -15.72
N ILE A 21 17.60 -2.40 -16.96
CA ILE A 21 18.82 -2.72 -17.74
C ILE A 21 19.66 -1.46 -17.98
N GLN A 22 19.02 -0.32 -18.30
CA GLN A 22 19.75 0.94 -18.50
C GLN A 22 20.34 1.46 -17.19
N ARG A 23 19.69 1.21 -16.04
CA ARG A 23 20.23 1.54 -14.71
C ARG A 23 21.49 0.72 -14.39
N ILE A 24 21.48 -0.59 -14.68
CA ILE A 24 22.66 -1.47 -14.50
C ILE A 24 23.81 -1.03 -15.40
N VAL A 25 23.55 -0.69 -16.66
CA VAL A 25 24.58 -0.21 -17.58
C VAL A 25 25.19 1.12 -17.12
N CYS A 26 24.38 2.06 -16.62
CA CYS A 26 24.86 3.32 -16.05
C CYS A 26 25.72 3.09 -14.79
N CYS A 27 25.31 2.20 -13.88
CA CYS A 27 26.10 1.86 -12.70
C CYS A 27 27.43 1.20 -13.06
N LEU A 28 27.45 0.30 -14.05
CA LEU A 28 28.69 -0.33 -14.55
C LEU A 28 29.63 0.67 -15.20
N LEU A 29 29.11 1.64 -15.95
CA LEU A 29 29.91 2.71 -16.55
C LEU A 29 30.51 3.66 -15.49
N VAL A 30 29.77 3.98 -14.44
CA VAL A 30 30.28 4.79 -13.31
C VAL A 30 31.35 4.02 -12.55
N CYS A 31 31.18 2.72 -12.30
CA CYS A 31 32.20 1.87 -11.67
C CYS A 31 33.46 1.75 -12.52
N LEU A 32 33.36 1.70 -13.85
CA LEU A 32 34.50 1.66 -14.77
C LEU A 32 35.28 2.98 -14.80
N MET A 33 34.63 4.12 -14.57
CA MET A 33 35.30 5.42 -14.50
C MET A 33 36.03 5.68 -13.18
N LEU A 34 35.72 4.90 -12.11
CA LEU A 34 36.39 5.01 -10.82
C LEU A 34 37.65 4.12 -10.67
N LEU A 35 37.88 3.19 -11.61
CA LEU A 35 39.03 2.28 -11.57
C LEU A 35 40.42 2.89 -11.80
N PRO A 36 40.62 4.05 -12.48
CA PRO A 36 41.95 4.62 -12.65
C PRO A 36 42.55 5.30 -11.40
N ALA A 37 41.76 5.54 -10.35
CA ALA A 37 42.23 6.28 -9.18
C ALA A 37 42.92 5.42 -8.10
N VAL A 38 42.92 4.10 -8.21
CA VAL A 38 43.44 3.17 -7.19
C VAL A 38 44.80 2.55 -7.59
N ALA A 39 45.29 2.80 -8.81
CA ALA A 39 46.49 2.12 -9.34
C ALA A 39 47.83 2.79 -9.05
N CYS A 40 47.93 3.79 -8.15
CA CYS A 40 49.18 4.51 -7.86
C CYS A 40 49.58 4.51 -6.38
N ALA A 41 49.43 3.39 -5.67
CA ALA A 41 49.99 3.28 -4.31
C ALA A 41 50.42 1.85 -3.98
N GLN A 42 51.42 1.30 -4.73
CA GLN A 42 52.21 0.16 -4.24
C GLN A 42 53.49 0.02 -5.08
N THR A 43 54.60 0.49 -4.53
CA THR A 43 55.92 -0.16 -4.60
C THR A 43 56.87 0.57 -3.65
N GLN A 44 57.25 -0.04 -2.54
CA GLN A 44 58.63 -0.44 -2.25
C GLN A 44 58.77 -1.13 -0.91
N ASN A 45 59.32 -2.33 -0.99
CA ASN A 45 59.84 -3.15 0.10
C ASN A 45 61.12 -2.58 0.66
N GLY A 46 61.40 -2.88 1.95
CA GLY A 46 62.78 -2.81 2.50
C GLY A 46 62.82 -2.73 4.03
N SER A 47 62.86 -3.84 4.66
CA SER A 47 63.62 -4.39 5.79
C SER A 47 64.36 -3.45 6.79
N GLU A 48 64.19 -3.85 8.06
CA GLU A 48 65.14 -3.90 9.21
C GLU A 48 65.20 -2.75 10.24
N THR A 49 64.72 -3.15 11.42
CA THR A 49 65.30 -3.04 12.82
C THR A 49 66.00 -1.77 13.30
N THR A 50 65.57 -1.37 14.44
CA THR A 50 66.14 -1.10 15.77
C THR A 50 65.80 0.25 16.39
N SER A 51 65.29 0.12 17.62
CA SER A 51 65.25 0.97 18.83
C SER A 51 65.99 2.33 18.83
N ALA A 52 65.34 3.33 19.38
CA ALA A 52 65.60 4.05 20.64
C ALA A 52 65.10 5.50 20.64
N GLU A 53 64.31 5.77 21.64
CA GLU A 53 64.26 6.97 22.53
C GLU A 53 64.42 8.42 21.99
N ASN A 54 63.40 9.18 22.43
CA ASN A 54 63.42 10.52 23.05
C ASN A 54 63.22 11.77 22.20
N ALA A 55 62.25 12.44 22.65
CA ALA A 55 62.20 13.87 23.02
C ALA A 55 61.13 14.72 22.35
N ALA A 56 60.30 15.23 23.21
CA ALA A 56 59.18 16.13 23.03
C ALA A 56 59.48 17.41 22.22
N THR A 57 58.52 17.82 21.39
CA THR A 57 58.19 19.25 21.27
C THR A 57 56.67 19.37 20.96
N LYS A 58 55.92 19.99 21.87
CA LYS A 58 54.54 20.40 21.73
C LYS A 58 54.41 21.53 20.72
N ALA A 59 53.56 21.41 19.74
CA ALA A 59 52.93 22.53 19.05
C ALA A 59 51.40 22.42 19.23
N PRO A 60 50.66 23.52 19.33
CA PRO A 60 49.27 23.48 19.76
C PRO A 60 48.36 22.94 18.63
N VAL A 61 47.57 21.91 18.96
CA VAL A 61 46.46 21.46 18.13
C VAL A 61 45.33 22.45 18.40
N GLU A 62 45.00 23.27 17.41
CA GLU A 62 43.70 23.93 17.35
C GLU A 62 42.61 22.85 17.33
N GLY A 63 41.82 22.85 18.37
CA GLY A 63 40.63 22.01 18.47
C GLY A 63 39.58 22.50 17.49
N GLY A 64 39.52 21.90 16.31
CA GLY A 64 38.27 21.85 15.54
C GLY A 64 37.37 20.86 16.24
N SER A 65 36.29 21.31 16.85
CA SER A 65 35.17 20.47 17.20
C SER A 65 34.59 19.97 15.88
N GLU A 66 34.85 18.71 15.52
CA GLU A 66 33.99 18.00 14.60
C GLU A 66 32.62 17.93 15.32
N GLU A 67 31.66 18.70 14.88
CA GLU A 67 30.26 18.44 15.16
C GLU A 67 30.02 17.02 14.63
N GLU A 68 29.87 16.05 15.54
CA GLU A 68 29.31 14.74 15.19
C GLU A 68 27.94 15.02 14.60
N THR A 69 27.82 15.03 13.28
CA THR A 69 26.52 15.05 12.59
C THR A 69 25.80 13.77 13.00
N GLU A 70 24.77 13.92 13.79
CA GLU A 70 23.95 12.81 14.25
C GLU A 70 23.45 12.02 13.04
N SER A 71 23.59 10.70 13.06
CA SER A 71 23.15 9.86 11.94
C SER A 71 21.65 10.04 11.71
N ILE A 72 21.26 10.28 10.45
CA ILE A 72 19.85 10.32 10.03
C ILE A 72 19.19 8.94 10.08
N TYR A 73 19.95 7.87 10.31
CA TYR A 73 19.46 6.51 10.48
C TYR A 73 19.54 6.08 11.94
N ASP A 74 18.59 5.24 12.36
CA ASP A 74 18.60 4.59 13.67
C ASP A 74 19.65 3.45 13.72
N ALA A 75 19.73 2.76 14.88
CA ALA A 75 20.69 1.66 15.08
C ALA A 75 20.36 0.42 14.21
N ASN A 76 19.14 0.31 13.68
CA ASN A 76 18.69 -0.77 12.81
C ASN A 76 18.79 -0.40 11.30
N GLY A 77 19.22 0.82 10.99
CA GLY A 77 19.37 1.31 9.63
C GLY A 77 18.09 1.91 9.01
N TYR A 78 17.05 2.16 9.81
CA TYR A 78 15.84 2.85 9.36
C TYR A 78 16.02 4.37 9.44
N LEU A 79 15.44 5.08 8.47
CA LEU A 79 15.43 6.54 8.46
C LEU A 79 14.64 7.06 9.68
N LYS A 80 15.22 8.07 10.35
CA LYS A 80 14.53 8.80 11.42
C LYS A 80 13.67 9.92 10.80
N ASP A 81 12.62 10.31 11.52
CA ASP A 81 11.91 11.56 11.18
C ASP A 81 12.79 12.77 11.46
N ASP A 82 12.39 13.90 10.90
CA ASP A 82 13.05 15.20 11.03
C ASP A 82 12.38 16.13 12.07
N LEU A 83 11.51 15.57 12.92
CA LEU A 83 10.87 16.31 13.99
C LEU A 83 11.90 16.85 14.99
N ASP A 84 11.71 18.10 15.42
CA ASP A 84 12.55 18.70 16.44
C ASP A 84 12.48 17.85 17.74
N PRO A 85 13.63 17.31 18.21
CA PRO A 85 13.64 16.47 19.40
C PRO A 85 13.27 17.21 20.69
N THR A 86 13.15 18.54 20.64
CA THR A 86 12.72 19.38 21.79
C THR A 86 11.21 19.58 21.86
N LEU A 87 10.43 19.06 20.89
CA LEU A 87 8.98 19.14 20.93
C LEU A 87 8.43 18.53 22.21
N ASN A 88 7.55 19.27 22.88
CA ASN A 88 6.98 18.90 24.17
C ASN A 88 5.62 19.56 24.34
N PHE A 89 4.57 18.75 24.40
CA PHE A 89 3.18 19.22 24.49
C PHE A 89 2.62 19.11 25.92
N ASN A 90 3.46 19.11 26.96
CA ASN A 90 3.10 19.28 28.36
C ASN A 90 2.03 18.28 28.87
N ASN A 91 2.10 17.03 28.42
CA ASN A 91 1.16 15.96 28.75
C ASN A 91 -0.29 16.27 28.29
N GLU A 92 -0.42 16.97 27.15
CA GLU A 92 -1.73 17.22 26.52
C GLU A 92 -2.39 15.90 26.12
N GLU A 93 -3.73 15.83 26.22
CA GLU A 93 -4.50 14.67 25.74
C GLU A 93 -4.74 14.81 24.23
N VAL A 94 -4.39 13.82 23.45
CA VAL A 94 -4.71 13.71 22.02
C VAL A 94 -5.82 12.69 21.84
N CYS A 95 -7.01 13.15 21.53
CA CYS A 95 -8.20 12.33 21.37
C CYS A 95 -8.35 11.84 19.93
N VAL A 96 -8.23 10.53 19.72
CA VAL A 96 -8.32 9.88 18.41
C VAL A 96 -9.68 9.21 18.25
N LEU A 97 -10.54 9.76 17.38
CA LEU A 97 -11.74 9.07 16.92
C LEU A 97 -11.34 8.02 15.88
N HIS A 98 -11.67 6.75 16.12
CA HIS A 98 -11.32 5.71 15.19
C HIS A 98 -12.43 4.70 14.94
N TRP A 99 -12.42 4.06 13.76
CA TRP A 99 -13.29 2.91 13.51
C TRP A 99 -12.76 1.68 14.28
N ASN A 100 -13.68 0.92 14.90
CA ASN A 100 -13.34 -0.20 15.79
C ASN A 100 -13.86 -1.56 15.30
N ASP A 101 -14.38 -1.60 14.09
CA ASP A 101 -14.81 -2.80 13.36
C ASP A 101 -13.79 -3.18 12.27
N ALA A 102 -12.52 -2.78 12.45
CA ALA A 102 -11.38 -3.15 11.60
C ALA A 102 -11.09 -4.66 11.67
N TYR A 103 -10.56 -5.20 10.58
CA TYR A 103 -10.11 -6.62 10.55
C TYR A 103 -8.98 -6.88 11.54
N PHE A 104 -8.07 -5.92 11.67
CA PHE A 104 -6.93 -5.98 12.59
C PHE A 104 -6.87 -4.68 13.37
N GLU A 105 -6.67 -4.80 14.68
CA GLU A 105 -6.45 -3.62 15.53
C GLU A 105 -5.15 -2.92 15.11
N GLU A 106 -5.20 -1.60 14.95
CA GLU A 106 -4.05 -0.78 14.55
C GLU A 106 -3.92 0.53 15.32
N PHE A 107 -4.90 0.86 16.15
CA PHE A 107 -4.93 2.13 16.89
C PHE A 107 -4.34 1.98 18.28
N SER A 108 -4.83 1.03 19.05
CA SER A 108 -4.44 0.86 20.44
C SER A 108 -4.17 -0.60 20.80
N SER A 109 -3.37 -0.78 21.83
CA SER A 109 -3.18 -2.05 22.51
C SER A 109 -3.19 -1.82 24.01
N PRO A 110 -3.87 -2.66 24.80
CA PRO A 110 -3.91 -2.50 26.26
C PRO A 110 -2.57 -2.87 26.93
N GLY A 111 -1.63 -3.46 26.20
CA GLY A 111 -0.33 -3.91 26.70
C GLY A 111 0.30 -4.98 25.83
N GLU A 112 1.53 -5.31 26.13
CA GLU A 112 2.22 -6.43 25.49
C GLU A 112 1.59 -7.76 25.91
N ASN A 113 1.39 -8.67 24.95
CA ASN A 113 0.78 -9.99 25.16
C ASN A 113 1.56 -11.12 24.49
N GLY A 114 2.73 -10.83 23.90
CA GLY A 114 3.59 -11.76 23.18
C GLY A 114 3.20 -11.98 21.72
N GLU A 115 2.16 -11.29 21.22
CA GLU A 115 1.83 -11.25 19.80
C GLU A 115 2.60 -10.11 19.15
N ILE A 116 3.40 -10.42 18.12
CA ILE A 116 4.43 -9.51 17.60
C ILE A 116 3.90 -8.16 17.10
N VAL A 117 2.73 -8.17 16.45
CA VAL A 117 2.13 -6.93 15.90
C VAL A 117 1.48 -6.12 17.02
N ASN A 118 0.77 -6.80 17.96
CA ASN A 118 0.20 -6.14 19.13
C ASN A 118 1.27 -5.44 19.98
N ASP A 119 2.39 -6.13 20.21
CA ASP A 119 3.49 -5.59 21.02
C ASP A 119 4.19 -4.42 20.30
N ALA A 120 4.29 -4.49 18.96
CA ALA A 120 4.80 -3.40 18.14
C ALA A 120 3.91 -2.15 18.19
N LEU A 121 2.58 -2.32 18.11
CA LEU A 121 1.61 -1.23 18.24
C LEU A 121 1.64 -0.58 19.62
N PHE A 122 1.68 -1.40 20.67
CA PHE A 122 1.81 -0.90 22.03
C PHE A 122 3.09 -0.06 22.19
N LYS A 123 4.22 -0.60 21.75
CA LYS A 123 5.51 0.07 21.83
C LYS A 123 5.52 1.38 21.03
N ARG A 124 4.95 1.40 19.81
CA ARG A 124 4.80 2.63 19.01
C ARG A 124 4.08 3.71 19.80
N ASN A 125 2.93 3.40 20.36
CA ASN A 125 2.13 4.38 21.10
C ASN A 125 2.89 4.92 22.32
N CYS A 126 3.56 4.05 23.10
CA CYS A 126 4.38 4.47 24.22
C CYS A 126 5.52 5.41 23.80
N ILE A 127 6.20 5.12 22.68
CA ILE A 127 7.28 5.98 22.17
C ILE A 127 6.74 7.35 21.76
N VAL A 128 5.59 7.40 21.08
CA VAL A 128 4.98 8.66 20.66
C VAL A 128 4.55 9.49 21.88
N GLU A 129 3.91 8.86 22.87
CA GLU A 129 3.53 9.54 24.12
C GLU A 129 4.75 10.13 24.85
N ASP A 130 5.83 9.35 24.94
CA ASP A 130 7.05 9.78 25.63
C ASP A 130 7.80 10.89 24.85
N ARG A 131 7.93 10.74 23.52
CA ARG A 131 8.65 11.71 22.67
C ARG A 131 7.94 13.06 22.60
N MET A 132 6.62 13.04 22.43
CA MET A 132 5.81 14.25 22.28
C MET A 132 5.33 14.80 23.63
N ASN A 133 5.50 14.06 24.72
CA ASN A 133 4.93 14.34 26.04
C ASN A 133 3.44 14.64 25.95
N ILE A 134 2.68 13.64 25.45
CA ILE A 134 1.22 13.63 25.31
C ILE A 134 0.59 12.42 26.02
N ARG A 135 -0.74 12.34 26.00
CA ARG A 135 -1.51 11.14 26.35
C ARG A 135 -2.53 10.85 25.26
N PHE A 136 -2.51 9.63 24.72
CA PHE A 136 -3.55 9.20 23.80
C PHE A 136 -4.85 8.86 24.53
N LYS A 137 -5.95 9.27 23.90
CA LYS A 137 -7.30 8.83 24.24
C LYS A 137 -7.97 8.30 22.99
N PHE A 138 -8.15 7.00 22.91
CA PHE A 138 -8.77 6.34 21.78
C PHE A 138 -10.28 6.21 21.98
N VAL A 139 -11.07 6.75 21.04
CA VAL A 139 -12.54 6.68 21.03
C VAL A 139 -12.98 5.86 19.83
N GLY A 140 -13.20 4.56 20.06
CA GLY A 140 -13.64 3.64 19.02
C GLY A 140 -15.14 3.73 18.76
N THR A 141 -15.53 3.74 17.49
CA THR A 141 -16.92 3.59 17.05
C THR A 141 -16.99 2.81 15.75
N ALA A 142 -18.11 2.10 15.49
CA ALA A 142 -18.26 1.38 14.24
C ALA A 142 -18.18 2.35 13.04
N GLY A 143 -17.43 1.97 12.01
CA GLY A 143 -17.14 2.87 10.88
C GLY A 143 -16.92 2.16 9.55
N ASP A 144 -17.22 0.84 9.45
CA ASP A 144 -17.13 0.06 8.22
C ASP A 144 -18.18 0.47 7.18
N THR A 145 -18.29 -0.25 6.05
CA THR A 145 -19.23 0.01 4.95
C THR A 145 -20.71 0.06 5.33
N TYR A 146 -21.08 -0.39 6.52
CA TYR A 146 -22.45 -0.34 7.04
C TYR A 146 -22.66 0.81 8.03
N ASN A 147 -21.58 1.38 8.53
CA ASN A 147 -21.55 2.34 9.62
C ASN A 147 -20.93 3.70 9.23
N GLU A 148 -20.71 3.96 7.94
CA GLU A 148 -20.09 5.18 7.41
C GLU A 148 -20.85 6.45 7.84
N ALA A 149 -22.16 6.48 7.60
CA ALA A 149 -22.99 7.66 7.93
C ALA A 149 -23.10 7.92 9.44
N PRO A 150 -23.30 6.92 10.32
CA PRO A 150 -23.20 7.08 11.75
C PRO A 150 -21.85 7.62 12.24
N PHE A 151 -20.75 7.15 11.67
CA PHE A 151 -19.41 7.64 12.01
C PHE A 151 -19.24 9.12 11.61
N ALA A 152 -19.56 9.47 10.36
CA ALA A 152 -19.50 10.84 9.87
C ALA A 152 -20.43 11.77 10.67
N LEU A 153 -21.63 11.31 11.06
CA LEU A 153 -22.56 12.07 11.91
C LEU A 153 -21.96 12.32 13.30
N LYS A 154 -21.24 11.35 13.88
CA LYS A 154 -20.58 11.53 15.18
C LYS A 154 -19.54 12.65 15.10
N LEU A 155 -18.70 12.65 14.06
CA LEU A 155 -17.70 13.67 13.82
C LEU A 155 -18.35 15.05 13.56
N SER A 156 -19.32 15.13 12.65
CA SER A 156 -20.00 16.40 12.33
C SER A 156 -20.73 17.00 13.54
N THR A 157 -21.32 16.15 14.39
CA THR A 157 -21.99 16.62 15.62
C THR A 157 -21.01 17.29 16.57
N SER A 158 -19.81 16.74 16.79
CA SER A 158 -18.77 17.35 17.61
C SER A 158 -18.34 18.72 17.05
N ILE A 159 -18.12 18.79 15.72
CA ILE A 159 -17.74 20.04 15.04
C ILE A 159 -18.85 21.08 15.14
N GLU A 160 -20.10 20.74 14.82
CA GLU A 160 -21.23 21.65 14.82
C GLU A 160 -21.61 22.18 16.24
N SER A 161 -21.43 21.34 17.26
CA SER A 161 -21.63 21.77 18.66
C SER A 161 -20.52 22.68 19.19
N GLY A 162 -19.35 22.64 18.54
CA GLY A 162 -18.14 23.32 18.98
C GLY A 162 -17.49 22.67 20.20
N ASP A 163 -17.81 21.39 20.45
CA ASP A 163 -17.25 20.62 21.58
C ASP A 163 -15.76 20.28 21.36
N ARG A 164 -15.30 20.21 20.09
CA ARG A 164 -13.91 19.92 19.72
C ARG A 164 -13.39 18.67 20.42
N GLU A 165 -14.20 17.61 20.37
CA GLU A 165 -13.97 16.38 21.15
C GLU A 165 -12.79 15.58 20.62
N TYR A 166 -12.45 15.74 19.33
CA TYR A 166 -11.45 14.92 18.63
C TYR A 166 -10.36 15.79 18.02
N ASP A 167 -9.12 15.31 18.10
CA ASP A 167 -7.93 15.93 17.50
C ASP A 167 -7.51 15.23 16.21
N LEU A 168 -7.60 13.89 16.19
CA LEU A 168 -7.24 13.05 15.06
C LEU A 168 -8.37 12.07 14.76
N VAL A 169 -8.58 11.77 13.49
CA VAL A 169 -9.57 10.79 13.00
C VAL A 169 -8.87 9.71 12.19
N GLY A 170 -8.97 8.45 12.63
CA GLY A 170 -8.58 7.28 11.86
C GLY A 170 -9.84 6.55 11.39
N ALA A 171 -10.21 6.72 10.12
CA ALA A 171 -11.45 6.19 9.58
C ALA A 171 -11.22 5.16 8.47
N TYR A 172 -12.12 4.18 8.37
CA TYR A 172 -12.23 3.31 7.21
C TYR A 172 -12.21 4.13 5.91
N SER A 173 -11.53 3.68 4.86
CA SER A 173 -11.26 4.52 3.68
C SER A 173 -12.49 5.15 3.04
N TYR A 174 -13.62 4.44 2.95
CA TYR A 174 -14.88 5.02 2.45
C TYR A 174 -15.46 6.07 3.39
N THR A 175 -15.37 5.81 4.67
CA THR A 175 -15.86 6.72 5.72
C THR A 175 -15.04 7.99 5.73
N ALA A 176 -13.72 7.88 5.58
CA ALA A 176 -12.85 9.05 5.43
C ALA A 176 -13.19 9.86 4.18
N GLY A 177 -13.41 9.18 3.04
CA GLY A 177 -13.88 9.83 1.81
C GLY A 177 -15.22 10.55 1.99
N LEU A 178 -16.17 9.95 2.72
CA LEU A 178 -17.44 10.59 3.06
C LEU A 178 -17.24 11.84 3.96
N CYS A 179 -16.39 11.74 4.97
CA CYS A 179 -16.07 12.88 5.85
C CYS A 179 -15.41 14.02 5.06
N ALA A 180 -14.46 13.72 4.17
CA ALA A 180 -13.82 14.71 3.31
C ALA A 180 -14.84 15.38 2.36
N ALA A 181 -15.73 14.60 1.74
CA ALA A 181 -16.79 15.11 0.87
C ALA A 181 -17.83 15.98 1.61
N GLN A 182 -17.89 15.89 2.93
CA GLN A 182 -18.72 16.74 3.80
C GLN A 182 -17.94 17.92 4.41
N SER A 183 -16.69 18.15 4.01
CA SER A 183 -15.81 19.22 4.52
C SER A 183 -15.58 19.13 6.04
N LEU A 184 -15.50 17.90 6.59
CA LEU A 184 -15.30 17.68 8.02
C LEU A 184 -13.81 17.66 8.41
N TYR A 185 -12.88 17.77 7.44
CA TYR A 185 -11.45 17.67 7.68
C TYR A 185 -10.72 19.00 7.45
N TYR A 186 -9.67 19.19 8.22
CA TYR A 186 -8.68 20.25 8.08
C TYR A 186 -7.71 19.92 6.93
N ASP A 187 -7.17 20.96 6.29
CA ASP A 187 -6.19 20.78 5.20
C ASP A 187 -4.80 20.45 5.76
N LEU A 188 -4.36 19.21 5.56
CA LEU A 188 -3.08 18.72 6.07
C LEU A 188 -1.86 19.38 5.41
N LYS A 189 -2.03 20.06 4.29
CA LYS A 189 -0.94 20.84 3.65
C LYS A 189 -0.63 22.14 4.40
N GLU A 190 -1.49 22.57 5.29
CA GLU A 190 -1.28 23.72 6.16
C GLU A 190 -0.60 23.36 7.49
N VAL A 191 -0.26 22.10 7.71
CA VAL A 191 0.30 21.58 8.96
C VAL A 191 1.83 21.54 8.89
N GLU A 192 2.51 22.19 9.83
CA GLU A 192 3.96 22.43 9.75
C GLU A 192 4.83 21.18 9.89
N HIS A 193 4.39 20.20 10.67
CA HIS A 193 5.20 19.04 11.06
C HIS A 193 4.96 17.78 10.22
N LEU A 194 4.09 17.83 9.21
CA LEU A 194 3.90 16.72 8.28
C LEU A 194 4.86 16.85 7.10
N ASN A 195 5.76 15.89 6.95
CA ASN A 195 6.71 15.82 5.85
C ASN A 195 6.37 14.67 4.90
N PHE A 196 5.58 14.97 3.87
CA PHE A 196 5.10 13.98 2.90
C PHE A 196 6.17 13.47 1.93
N ASP A 197 7.39 13.98 1.97
CA ASP A 197 8.54 13.45 1.21
C ASP A 197 9.21 12.25 1.92
N GLN A 198 8.73 11.86 3.09
CA GLN A 198 9.28 10.77 3.89
C GLN A 198 8.75 9.39 3.46
N PRO A 199 9.55 8.31 3.60
CA PRO A 199 9.22 6.99 3.05
C PRO A 199 8.02 6.28 3.69
N TRP A 200 7.52 6.74 4.83
CA TRP A 200 6.32 6.23 5.47
C TRP A 200 5.01 6.80 4.91
N TRP A 201 5.11 7.81 4.03
CA TRP A 201 3.99 8.35 3.27
C TRP A 201 4.10 7.89 1.81
N PRO A 202 3.12 7.14 1.25
CA PRO A 202 3.15 6.74 -0.16
C PRO A 202 2.94 7.96 -1.07
N ASP A 203 3.98 8.35 -1.84
CA ASP A 203 3.95 9.49 -2.77
C ASP A 203 2.69 9.48 -3.64
N LEU A 204 2.34 8.30 -4.17
CA LEU A 204 1.21 8.16 -5.08
C LEU A 204 -0.13 8.44 -4.39
N LEU A 205 -0.30 8.08 -3.10
CA LEU A 205 -1.51 8.43 -2.36
C LEU A 205 -1.59 9.94 -2.14
N ILE A 206 -0.47 10.55 -1.73
CA ILE A 206 -0.40 11.99 -1.47
C ILE A 206 -0.73 12.77 -2.75
N ASP A 207 -0.14 12.36 -3.88
CA ASP A 207 -0.39 12.99 -5.19
C ASP A 207 -1.86 12.85 -5.60
N GLN A 208 -2.42 11.64 -5.52
CA GLN A 208 -3.79 11.38 -5.94
C GLN A 208 -4.85 11.95 -4.99
N ALA A 209 -4.57 12.03 -3.68
CA ALA A 209 -5.47 12.61 -2.69
C ALA A 209 -5.39 14.15 -2.61
N THR A 210 -4.36 14.75 -3.22
CA THR A 210 -4.24 16.21 -3.31
C THR A 210 -5.14 16.73 -4.43
N ILE A 211 -6.27 17.33 -4.06
CA ILE A 211 -7.29 17.85 -4.98
C ILE A 211 -7.38 19.36 -4.79
N ASN A 212 -7.25 20.14 -5.88
CA ASN A 212 -7.23 21.60 -5.82
C ASN A 212 -6.23 22.16 -4.78
N ASN A 213 -5.06 21.54 -4.69
CA ASN A 213 -4.00 21.85 -3.72
C ASN A 213 -4.39 21.65 -2.24
N LYS A 214 -5.41 20.86 -1.94
CA LYS A 214 -5.84 20.49 -0.58
C LYS A 214 -5.68 19.00 -0.34
N LEU A 215 -5.27 18.62 0.86
CA LEU A 215 -5.08 17.25 1.29
C LEU A 215 -5.82 17.02 2.62
N TYR A 216 -6.91 16.28 2.60
CA TYR A 216 -7.78 16.11 3.77
C TYR A 216 -7.54 14.81 4.53
N PHE A 217 -6.84 13.87 3.94
CA PHE A 217 -6.50 12.59 4.59
C PHE A 217 -5.24 11.99 4.00
N VAL A 218 -4.59 11.17 4.80
CA VAL A 218 -3.37 10.43 4.45
C VAL A 218 -3.44 8.99 4.96
N SER A 219 -2.61 8.14 4.42
CA SER A 219 -2.32 6.81 4.95
C SER A 219 -0.86 6.47 4.64
N GLY A 220 -0.43 5.33 5.10
CA GLY A 220 0.94 4.84 4.91
C GLY A 220 1.27 3.83 5.99
N ASP A 221 2.51 3.83 6.45
CA ASP A 221 2.96 2.90 7.51
C ASP A 221 2.20 3.10 8.85
N VAL A 222 1.54 4.24 9.04
CA VAL A 222 0.67 4.49 10.19
C VAL A 222 -0.54 3.55 10.24
N SER A 223 -0.99 3.01 9.09
CA SER A 223 -2.08 2.04 9.00
C SER A 223 -1.55 0.63 8.78
N ALA A 224 -1.62 -0.21 9.82
CA ALA A 224 -1.28 -1.63 9.71
C ALA A 224 -2.17 -2.37 8.69
N ASN A 225 -3.45 -1.98 8.61
CA ASN A 225 -4.39 -2.55 7.65
C ASN A 225 -4.04 -2.23 6.19
N ALA A 226 -3.29 -1.17 5.90
CA ALA A 226 -2.85 -0.88 4.54
C ALA A 226 -2.05 -2.05 3.92
N ILE A 227 -1.12 -2.64 4.68
CA ILE A 227 -0.34 -3.79 4.22
C ILE A 227 -1.22 -5.03 4.01
N TYR A 228 -2.10 -5.32 4.98
CA TYR A 228 -2.98 -6.48 4.91
C TYR A 228 -3.99 -6.44 3.77
N MET A 229 -4.34 -5.27 3.29
CA MET A 229 -5.41 -5.05 2.31
C MET A 229 -4.93 -4.91 0.86
N MET A 230 -3.62 -5.02 0.58
CA MET A 230 -3.13 -5.10 -0.80
C MET A 230 -3.67 -6.35 -1.50
N TYR A 231 -4.14 -6.22 -2.74
CA TYR A 231 -4.56 -7.36 -3.54
C TYR A 231 -3.37 -8.10 -4.13
N VAL A 232 -3.45 -9.42 -4.08
CA VAL A 232 -2.47 -10.37 -4.64
C VAL A 232 -3.19 -11.52 -5.35
N THR A 233 -2.44 -12.27 -6.13
CA THR A 233 -2.87 -13.58 -6.63
C THR A 233 -2.15 -14.68 -5.84
N PHE A 234 -2.90 -15.48 -5.11
CA PHE A 234 -2.40 -16.71 -4.51
C PHE A 234 -2.40 -17.84 -5.53
N PHE A 235 -1.38 -18.72 -5.50
CA PHE A 235 -1.40 -19.94 -6.26
C PHE A 235 -1.09 -21.18 -5.40
N ASN A 236 -1.76 -22.27 -5.70
CA ASN A 236 -1.63 -23.53 -4.97
C ASN A 236 -0.48 -24.35 -5.57
N LYS A 237 0.62 -24.52 -4.82
CA LYS A 237 1.83 -25.26 -5.29
C LYS A 237 1.57 -26.75 -5.50
N GLU A 238 0.72 -27.37 -4.67
CA GLU A 238 0.34 -28.77 -4.84
C GLU A 238 -0.45 -28.96 -6.13
N PHE A 239 -1.44 -28.11 -6.40
CA PHE A 239 -2.23 -28.15 -7.62
C PHE A 239 -1.34 -27.92 -8.87
N LEU A 240 -0.44 -26.93 -8.79
CA LEU A 240 0.52 -26.63 -9.85
C LEU A 240 1.35 -27.87 -10.21
N ASN A 241 1.89 -28.55 -9.18
CA ASN A 241 2.71 -29.76 -9.33
C ASN A 241 1.93 -30.93 -9.91
N ASP A 242 0.69 -31.17 -9.43
CA ASP A 242 -0.19 -32.22 -9.94
C ASP A 242 -0.43 -32.09 -11.45
N MET A 243 -0.65 -30.85 -11.91
CA MET A 243 -0.91 -30.52 -13.29
C MET A 243 0.39 -30.37 -14.12
N LYS A 244 1.57 -30.42 -13.47
CA LYS A 244 2.90 -30.23 -14.09
C LYS A 244 3.01 -28.90 -14.87
N LEU A 245 2.43 -27.86 -14.33
CA LEU A 245 2.49 -26.52 -14.91
C LEU A 245 3.83 -25.85 -14.59
N GLU A 246 4.20 -24.87 -15.41
CA GLU A 246 5.35 -24.03 -15.16
C GLU A 246 5.19 -23.20 -13.88
N ASN A 247 6.32 -22.83 -13.26
CA ASN A 247 6.30 -22.04 -12.03
C ASN A 247 5.94 -20.59 -12.34
N PRO A 248 4.83 -20.05 -11.79
CA PRO A 248 4.42 -18.67 -12.06
C PRO A 248 5.39 -17.61 -11.52
N TYR A 249 6.27 -17.95 -10.57
CA TYR A 249 7.34 -17.06 -10.14
C TYR A 249 8.32 -16.74 -11.28
N ASP A 250 8.66 -17.73 -12.10
CA ASP A 250 9.55 -17.55 -13.24
C ASP A 250 8.91 -16.62 -14.28
N LEU A 251 7.57 -16.69 -14.43
CA LEU A 251 6.83 -15.80 -15.31
C LEU A 251 6.87 -14.35 -14.83
N VAL A 252 6.71 -14.11 -13.52
CA VAL A 252 6.84 -12.76 -12.95
C VAL A 252 8.26 -12.22 -13.15
N GLN A 253 9.27 -13.02 -12.86
CA GLN A 253 10.68 -12.62 -13.05
C GLN A 253 11.04 -12.34 -14.50
N ALA A 254 10.42 -13.08 -15.44
CA ALA A 254 10.57 -12.87 -16.89
C ALA A 254 9.66 -11.77 -17.44
N ASP A 255 8.92 -11.06 -16.58
CA ASP A 255 7.94 -10.04 -16.95
C ASP A 255 6.79 -10.53 -17.85
N ALA A 256 6.50 -11.83 -17.82
CA ALA A 256 5.55 -12.55 -18.67
C ALA A 256 4.26 -12.99 -17.94
N TRP A 257 4.06 -12.60 -16.67
CA TRP A 257 2.86 -12.91 -15.92
C TRP A 257 1.70 -11.99 -16.35
N THR A 258 0.90 -12.46 -17.29
CA THR A 258 -0.25 -11.72 -17.87
C THR A 258 -1.57 -12.46 -17.62
N LEU A 259 -2.71 -11.78 -17.83
CA LEU A 259 -4.05 -12.39 -17.73
C LEU A 259 -4.20 -13.56 -18.70
N ASP A 260 -3.76 -13.41 -19.95
CA ASP A 260 -3.85 -14.47 -20.93
C ASP A 260 -3.00 -15.68 -20.53
N LYS A 261 -1.82 -15.45 -19.92
CA LYS A 261 -0.98 -16.51 -19.38
C LYS A 261 -1.61 -17.22 -18.19
N MET A 262 -2.19 -16.48 -17.27
CA MET A 262 -2.94 -17.05 -16.13
C MET A 262 -4.11 -17.92 -16.62
N PHE A 263 -4.87 -17.45 -17.60
CA PHE A 263 -5.98 -18.21 -18.19
C PHE A 263 -5.49 -19.45 -18.96
N GLU A 264 -4.35 -19.34 -19.65
CA GLU A 264 -3.72 -20.49 -20.30
C GLU A 264 -3.35 -21.59 -19.28
N MET A 265 -2.75 -21.20 -18.15
CA MET A 265 -2.40 -22.13 -17.07
C MET A 265 -3.62 -22.81 -16.44
N CYS A 266 -4.77 -22.17 -16.46
CA CYS A 266 -6.02 -22.74 -15.97
C CYS A 266 -6.64 -23.78 -16.93
N LYS A 267 -6.26 -23.84 -18.20
CA LYS A 267 -6.90 -24.73 -19.18
C LYS A 267 -6.79 -26.20 -18.80
N GLY A 268 -7.96 -26.87 -18.74
CA GLY A 268 -8.07 -28.30 -18.45
C GLY A 268 -7.85 -28.64 -16.97
N THR A 269 -7.95 -27.67 -16.09
CA THR A 269 -7.84 -27.87 -14.63
C THR A 269 -9.14 -28.27 -13.98
N TYR A 270 -10.29 -28.07 -14.65
CA TYR A 270 -11.60 -28.43 -14.14
C TYR A 270 -11.72 -29.92 -13.81
N THR A 271 -12.26 -30.20 -12.65
CA THR A 271 -12.63 -31.56 -12.23
C THR A 271 -13.88 -31.52 -11.37
N ASP A 272 -14.93 -32.20 -11.80
CA ASP A 272 -16.15 -32.41 -11.01
C ASP A 272 -15.83 -33.39 -9.87
N VAL A 273 -15.49 -32.84 -8.71
CA VAL A 273 -15.04 -33.61 -7.53
C VAL A 273 -16.22 -34.24 -6.81
N ASN A 274 -17.35 -33.55 -6.77
CA ASN A 274 -18.57 -34.04 -6.10
C ASN A 274 -19.43 -34.93 -6.99
N ALA A 275 -19.07 -35.11 -8.28
CA ALA A 275 -19.73 -35.94 -9.27
C ALA A 275 -21.22 -35.62 -9.48
N ASN A 276 -21.58 -34.35 -9.35
CA ASN A 276 -22.96 -33.91 -9.53
C ASN A 276 -23.29 -33.49 -10.98
N GLY A 277 -22.28 -33.38 -11.85
CA GLY A 277 -22.42 -33.01 -13.25
C GLY A 277 -22.68 -31.52 -13.48
N ILE A 278 -22.46 -30.68 -12.46
CA ILE A 278 -22.68 -29.23 -12.49
C ILE A 278 -21.39 -28.54 -12.02
N LYS A 279 -20.92 -27.53 -12.75
CA LYS A 279 -19.81 -26.70 -12.29
C LYS A 279 -20.27 -25.83 -11.12
N ASP A 280 -19.79 -26.11 -9.92
CA ASP A 280 -20.14 -25.40 -8.69
C ASP A 280 -18.96 -25.25 -7.70
N GLU A 281 -19.26 -24.74 -6.51
CA GLU A 281 -18.29 -24.48 -5.45
C GLU A 281 -17.59 -25.73 -4.89
N GLY A 282 -18.11 -26.92 -5.16
CA GLY A 282 -17.51 -28.20 -4.73
C GLY A 282 -16.44 -28.75 -5.65
N ASP A 283 -16.19 -28.10 -6.77
CA ASP A 283 -15.32 -28.59 -7.84
C ASP A 283 -13.89 -28.04 -7.75
N ARG A 284 -12.97 -28.74 -8.44
CA ARG A 284 -11.60 -28.27 -8.63
C ARG A 284 -11.52 -27.41 -9.89
N ILE A 285 -11.11 -26.13 -9.76
CA ILE A 285 -11.18 -25.13 -10.82
C ILE A 285 -9.88 -24.32 -10.88
N GLY A 286 -9.47 -23.87 -12.06
CA GLY A 286 -8.24 -23.10 -12.26
C GLY A 286 -8.23 -21.76 -11.53
N LEU A 287 -9.24 -20.94 -11.75
CA LEU A 287 -9.40 -19.66 -11.06
C LEU A 287 -10.76 -19.58 -10.38
N TYR A 288 -10.75 -19.55 -9.06
CA TYR A 288 -11.87 -19.04 -8.29
C TYR A 288 -11.70 -17.55 -8.02
N THR A 289 -12.75 -16.80 -8.09
CA THR A 289 -12.82 -15.41 -7.64
C THR A 289 -14.16 -15.09 -7.00
N TYR A 290 -14.26 -13.93 -6.39
CA TYR A 290 -15.51 -13.40 -5.82
C TYR A 290 -15.75 -11.99 -6.37
N THR A 291 -17.00 -11.57 -6.47
CA THR A 291 -17.37 -10.32 -7.13
C THR A 291 -16.58 -9.09 -6.68
N LEU A 292 -16.29 -8.97 -5.37
CA LEU A 292 -15.49 -7.85 -4.86
C LEU A 292 -14.02 -7.90 -5.30
N HIS A 293 -13.50 -9.08 -5.63
CA HIS A 293 -12.10 -9.26 -6.04
C HIS A 293 -11.90 -8.98 -7.53
N LEU A 294 -12.98 -8.86 -8.31
CA LEU A 294 -12.93 -8.49 -9.73
C LEU A 294 -12.32 -7.10 -9.96
N ASP A 295 -12.35 -6.25 -8.94
CA ASP A 295 -11.72 -4.94 -8.96
C ASP A 295 -10.21 -5.05 -9.19
N SER A 296 -9.55 -6.05 -8.58
CA SER A 296 -8.11 -6.22 -8.68
C SER A 296 -7.64 -6.33 -10.14
N PHE A 297 -8.45 -6.93 -11.01
CA PHE A 297 -8.13 -7.07 -12.44
C PHE A 297 -8.23 -5.74 -13.19
N LEU A 298 -9.13 -4.82 -12.79
CA LEU A 298 -9.25 -3.51 -13.43
C LEU A 298 -7.94 -2.71 -13.25
N TRP A 299 -7.57 -2.49 -11.98
CA TRP A 299 -6.34 -1.75 -11.66
C TRP A 299 -5.08 -2.54 -11.99
N GLY A 300 -5.07 -3.87 -11.79
CA GLY A 300 -3.98 -4.74 -12.22
C GLY A 300 -3.69 -4.66 -13.73
N SER A 301 -4.71 -4.34 -14.52
CA SER A 301 -4.58 -4.02 -15.94
C SER A 301 -4.13 -2.58 -16.22
N ASN A 302 -3.70 -1.83 -15.21
CA ASN A 302 -3.34 -0.42 -15.34
C ASN A 302 -4.46 0.42 -15.98
N ILE A 303 -5.69 0.25 -15.46
CA ILE A 303 -6.87 1.03 -15.85
C ILE A 303 -7.36 1.75 -14.60
N PHE A 304 -7.32 3.08 -14.62
CA PHE A 304 -7.82 3.94 -13.55
C PHE A 304 -9.21 4.44 -13.89
N ILE A 305 -10.02 4.70 -12.86
CA ILE A 305 -11.35 5.30 -13.02
C ILE A 305 -11.23 6.82 -13.02
N ILE A 306 -10.41 7.35 -12.10
CA ILE A 306 -10.15 8.78 -12.00
C ILE A 306 -8.67 9.05 -12.25
N ASP A 307 -8.39 9.97 -13.14
CA ASP A 307 -7.10 10.63 -13.28
C ASP A 307 -7.05 11.77 -12.27
N SER A 308 -6.16 11.66 -11.28
CA SER A 308 -5.95 12.64 -10.21
C SER A 308 -4.49 13.06 -10.16
N ILE A 309 -3.91 13.41 -11.32
CA ILE A 309 -2.51 13.86 -11.40
C ILE A 309 -2.48 15.36 -11.70
N GLY A 310 -1.90 16.13 -10.80
CA GLY A 310 -1.86 17.59 -10.91
C GLY A 310 -3.24 18.24 -10.72
N ASP A 311 -3.55 19.23 -11.54
CA ASP A 311 -4.84 19.96 -11.47
C ASP A 311 -6.01 19.22 -12.15
N ASP A 312 -5.74 18.08 -12.80
CA ASP A 312 -6.74 17.29 -13.51
C ASP A 312 -7.35 16.24 -12.56
N PHE A 313 -8.55 16.49 -12.07
CA PHE A 313 -9.35 15.51 -11.36
C PHE A 313 -10.59 15.19 -12.18
N LYS A 314 -10.47 14.17 -13.04
CA LYS A 314 -11.50 13.80 -14.02
C LYS A 314 -11.58 12.28 -14.21
N PHE A 315 -12.65 11.82 -14.84
CA PHE A 315 -12.69 10.43 -15.28
C PHE A 315 -11.59 10.16 -16.31
N SER A 316 -10.88 9.04 -16.09
CA SER A 316 -9.84 8.56 -17.00
C SER A 316 -10.44 8.23 -18.37
N GLU A 317 -9.67 8.48 -19.44
CA GLU A 317 -10.03 8.03 -20.79
C GLU A 317 -10.02 6.50 -20.88
N ASP A 318 -9.21 5.82 -20.10
CA ASP A 318 -9.08 4.37 -20.09
C ASP A 318 -10.37 3.68 -19.65
N ILE A 319 -11.05 4.19 -18.60
CA ILE A 319 -12.31 3.59 -18.11
C ILE A 319 -13.42 3.65 -19.18
N LEU A 320 -13.34 4.61 -20.07
CA LEU A 320 -14.26 4.79 -21.19
C LEU A 320 -13.76 4.10 -22.48
N GLY A 321 -12.52 3.60 -22.48
CA GLY A 321 -11.79 3.10 -23.64
C GLY A 321 -12.07 1.66 -24.03
N GLU A 322 -11.47 1.25 -25.15
CA GLU A 322 -11.62 -0.10 -25.71
C GLU A 322 -10.96 -1.15 -24.82
N LYS A 323 -9.84 -0.81 -24.15
CA LYS A 323 -9.11 -1.72 -23.25
C LYS A 323 -10.01 -2.25 -22.11
N THR A 324 -10.84 -1.38 -21.52
CA THR A 324 -11.77 -1.77 -20.46
C THR A 324 -12.89 -2.66 -20.97
N VAL A 325 -13.38 -2.42 -22.19
CA VAL A 325 -14.38 -3.30 -22.83
C VAL A 325 -13.79 -4.67 -23.13
N ASP A 326 -12.57 -4.74 -23.60
CA ASP A 326 -11.86 -6.00 -23.87
C ASP A 326 -11.61 -6.76 -22.56
N LEU A 327 -11.12 -6.09 -21.52
CA LEU A 327 -10.92 -6.69 -20.20
C LEU A 327 -12.23 -7.28 -19.64
N GLN A 328 -13.36 -6.53 -19.75
CA GLN A 328 -14.65 -7.06 -19.35
C GLN A 328 -15.00 -8.34 -20.11
N THR A 329 -14.80 -8.34 -21.41
CA THR A 329 -15.11 -9.49 -22.28
C THR A 329 -14.24 -10.68 -21.90
N LYS A 330 -12.93 -10.52 -21.78
CA LYS A 330 -11.98 -11.56 -21.36
C LYS A 330 -12.38 -12.19 -20.02
N LEU A 331 -12.66 -11.37 -19.01
CA LEU A 331 -13.04 -11.86 -17.69
C LEU A 331 -14.39 -12.60 -17.71
N LYS A 332 -15.39 -12.06 -18.41
CA LYS A 332 -16.71 -12.73 -18.53
C LYS A 332 -16.59 -14.05 -19.26
N ASP A 333 -15.92 -14.07 -20.39
CA ASP A 333 -15.77 -15.28 -21.18
C ASP A 333 -15.04 -16.36 -20.37
N PHE A 334 -13.96 -16.00 -19.67
CA PHE A 334 -13.22 -16.94 -18.86
C PHE A 334 -14.04 -17.47 -17.67
N LEU A 335 -14.70 -16.60 -16.91
CA LEU A 335 -15.38 -16.96 -15.68
C LEU A 335 -16.71 -17.70 -15.90
N TYR A 336 -17.42 -17.41 -17.01
CA TYR A 336 -18.77 -17.91 -17.23
C TYR A 336 -18.93 -18.80 -18.45
N ASN A 337 -18.04 -18.72 -19.45
CA ASN A 337 -18.16 -19.47 -20.70
C ASN A 337 -17.11 -20.59 -20.84
N THR A 338 -16.16 -20.72 -19.88
CA THR A 338 -15.25 -21.86 -19.78
C THR A 338 -15.56 -22.70 -18.53
N GLU A 339 -14.96 -23.88 -18.45
CA GLU A 339 -15.03 -24.74 -17.26
C GLU A 339 -13.99 -24.34 -16.20
N ASP A 340 -12.91 -23.65 -16.60
CA ASP A 340 -11.71 -23.42 -15.80
C ASP A 340 -11.76 -22.17 -14.93
N GLY A 341 -12.78 -21.33 -15.08
CA GLY A 341 -12.98 -20.12 -14.27
C GLY A 341 -14.32 -20.14 -13.54
N PHE A 342 -14.36 -19.60 -12.33
CA PHE A 342 -15.59 -19.52 -11.52
C PHE A 342 -15.63 -18.28 -10.63
N ASN A 343 -16.74 -17.54 -10.70
CA ASN A 343 -17.03 -16.44 -9.78
C ASN A 343 -18.09 -16.90 -8.76
N THR A 344 -17.64 -17.19 -7.54
CA THR A 344 -18.55 -17.62 -6.48
C THR A 344 -19.47 -16.48 -6.04
N LYS A 345 -20.71 -16.83 -5.68
CA LYS A 345 -21.68 -15.91 -5.09
C LYS A 345 -21.61 -15.92 -3.56
N GLN A 346 -20.89 -16.86 -2.98
CA GLN A 346 -20.73 -16.96 -1.54
C GLN A 346 -19.90 -15.79 -1.03
N LYS A 347 -20.47 -14.98 -0.14
CA LYS A 347 -19.80 -13.83 0.44
C LYS A 347 -18.85 -14.22 1.57
N ASP A 348 -19.35 -15.07 2.47
CA ASP A 348 -18.63 -15.46 3.68
C ASP A 348 -17.84 -16.74 3.43
N ASN A 349 -16.61 -16.81 3.97
CA ASN A 349 -15.73 -17.97 3.88
C ASN A 349 -15.40 -18.43 2.44
N ASN A 350 -15.50 -17.56 1.46
CA ASN A 350 -15.24 -17.90 0.06
C ASN A 350 -13.77 -18.31 -0.20
N HIS A 351 -12.83 -17.86 0.62
CA HIS A 351 -11.42 -18.23 0.59
C HIS A 351 -11.17 -19.70 0.99
N GLU A 352 -12.15 -20.36 1.62
CA GLU A 352 -12.02 -21.78 2.02
C GLU A 352 -11.86 -22.70 0.81
N TYR A 353 -12.38 -22.35 -0.39
CA TYR A 353 -12.16 -23.14 -1.60
C TYR A 353 -10.69 -23.26 -1.94
N PHE A 354 -9.93 -22.19 -1.80
CA PHE A 354 -8.47 -22.22 -1.96
C PHE A 354 -7.80 -22.98 -0.80
N ALA A 355 -8.21 -22.74 0.43
CA ALA A 355 -7.70 -23.44 1.61
C ALA A 355 -7.91 -24.97 1.52
N GLN A 356 -9.01 -25.43 0.92
CA GLN A 356 -9.31 -26.85 0.66
C GLN A 356 -8.56 -27.43 -0.55
N GLY A 357 -7.84 -26.61 -1.32
CA GLY A 357 -7.09 -27.05 -2.51
C GLY A 357 -7.91 -27.17 -3.78
N LEU A 358 -9.11 -26.58 -3.81
CA LEU A 358 -10.01 -26.62 -4.95
C LEU A 358 -9.69 -25.59 -6.03
N SER A 359 -8.83 -24.61 -5.76
CA SER A 359 -8.44 -23.59 -6.72
C SER A 359 -6.94 -23.62 -7.01
N LEU A 360 -6.56 -23.46 -8.29
CA LEU A 360 -5.16 -23.23 -8.67
C LEU A 360 -4.75 -21.79 -8.34
N PHE A 361 -5.57 -20.81 -8.72
CA PHE A 361 -5.38 -19.38 -8.44
C PHE A 361 -6.55 -18.81 -7.67
N TRP A 362 -6.24 -17.89 -6.74
CA TRP A 362 -7.21 -17.13 -5.95
C TRP A 362 -6.75 -15.68 -5.82
N ASN A 363 -7.57 -14.74 -6.26
CA ASN A 363 -7.30 -13.30 -6.05
C ASN A 363 -7.96 -12.84 -4.76
N ASP A 364 -7.17 -12.34 -3.82
CA ASP A 364 -7.67 -11.76 -2.55
C ASP A 364 -6.61 -10.83 -1.94
N ARG A 365 -6.91 -10.33 -0.76
CA ARG A 365 -6.03 -9.48 0.03
C ARG A 365 -4.94 -10.28 0.73
N CYS A 366 -3.78 -9.65 0.93
CA CYS A 366 -2.60 -10.28 1.52
C CYS A 366 -2.85 -10.99 2.86
N HIS A 367 -3.74 -10.47 3.70
CA HIS A 367 -4.04 -11.08 5.01
C HIS A 367 -4.52 -12.52 4.91
N ARG A 368 -5.09 -12.96 3.78
CA ARG A 368 -5.51 -14.35 3.56
C ARG A 368 -4.38 -15.36 3.63
N ALA A 369 -3.15 -14.90 3.49
CA ALA A 369 -1.97 -15.72 3.74
C ALA A 369 -1.99 -16.38 5.13
N ILE A 370 -2.56 -15.70 6.12
CA ILE A 370 -2.71 -16.22 7.49
C ILE A 370 -3.67 -17.42 7.48
N ASP A 371 -4.86 -17.25 6.90
CA ASP A 371 -5.89 -18.31 6.82
C ASP A 371 -5.38 -19.56 6.09
N PHE A 372 -4.69 -19.36 4.94
CA PHE A 372 -4.15 -20.46 4.14
C PHE A 372 -3.01 -21.20 4.84
N THR A 373 -2.19 -20.46 5.60
CA THR A 373 -1.15 -21.08 6.42
C THR A 373 -1.73 -21.88 7.58
N ASP A 374 -2.75 -21.36 8.25
CA ASP A 374 -3.42 -22.06 9.35
C ASP A 374 -4.14 -23.33 8.86
N ALA A 375 -4.62 -23.31 7.61
CA ALA A 375 -5.14 -24.48 6.92
C ALA A 375 -4.05 -25.48 6.47
N GLY A 376 -2.76 -25.17 6.64
CA GLY A 376 -1.63 -26.02 6.21
C GLY A 376 -1.44 -26.07 4.70
N ARG A 377 -1.92 -25.08 3.95
CA ARG A 377 -1.81 -25.04 2.48
C ARG A 377 -0.41 -24.59 2.06
N ASP A 378 0.20 -25.33 1.13
CA ASP A 378 1.41 -24.90 0.44
C ASP A 378 1.03 -24.03 -0.76
N PHE A 379 1.35 -22.73 -0.67
CA PHE A 379 0.97 -21.74 -1.66
C PHE A 379 2.10 -20.74 -1.92
N GLY A 380 1.93 -19.97 -2.97
CA GLY A 380 2.77 -18.81 -3.26
C GLY A 380 1.92 -17.57 -3.49
N ILE A 381 2.59 -16.40 -3.46
CA ILE A 381 1.98 -15.09 -3.69
C ILE A 381 2.61 -14.48 -4.95
N LEU A 382 1.77 -13.93 -5.81
CA LEU A 382 2.13 -13.24 -7.04
C LEU A 382 1.50 -11.84 -7.05
N PRO A 383 2.07 -10.87 -7.77
CA PRO A 383 1.33 -9.67 -8.11
C PRO A 383 0.09 -10.02 -8.94
N ILE A 384 -0.86 -9.10 -9.05
CA ILE A 384 -1.96 -9.24 -9.99
C ILE A 384 -1.38 -9.30 -11.41
N ALA A 385 -1.91 -10.21 -12.23
CA ALA A 385 -1.43 -10.39 -13.59
C ALA A 385 -1.64 -9.12 -14.43
N LYS A 386 -0.63 -8.76 -15.25
CA LYS A 386 -0.71 -7.64 -16.19
C LYS A 386 -1.79 -7.91 -17.24
N TYR A 387 -2.32 -6.84 -17.82
CA TYR A 387 -3.27 -6.95 -18.93
C TYR A 387 -2.66 -7.70 -20.13
N ASP A 388 -1.46 -7.28 -20.54
CA ASP A 388 -0.68 -7.88 -21.62
C ASP A 388 0.82 -7.61 -21.42
N GLU A 389 1.63 -8.04 -22.38
CA GLU A 389 3.10 -7.90 -22.37
C GLU A 389 3.58 -6.46 -22.60
N ASN A 390 2.70 -5.55 -23.07
CA ASN A 390 3.05 -4.14 -23.27
C ASN A 390 2.97 -3.33 -21.98
N GLN A 391 2.25 -3.83 -20.98
CA GLN A 391 2.21 -3.22 -19.66
C GLN A 391 3.57 -3.40 -18.97
N THR A 392 4.22 -2.30 -18.57
CA THR A 392 5.57 -2.32 -17.99
C THR A 392 5.58 -2.82 -16.55
N ASP A 393 4.61 -2.40 -15.74
CA ASP A 393 4.66 -2.61 -14.29
C ASP A 393 3.52 -3.49 -13.81
N TYR A 394 3.78 -4.27 -12.76
CA TYR A 394 2.73 -4.95 -12.01
C TYR A 394 2.05 -3.95 -11.10
N ILE A 395 0.74 -3.80 -11.26
CA ILE A 395 -0.09 -2.85 -10.50
C ILE A 395 -0.99 -3.61 -9.53
N SER A 396 -1.09 -3.11 -8.33
CA SER A 396 -1.98 -3.63 -7.30
C SER A 396 -2.78 -2.50 -6.67
N ILE A 397 -4.02 -2.77 -6.33
CA ILE A 397 -4.89 -1.83 -5.61
C ILE A 397 -5.06 -2.28 -4.16
N MET A 398 -5.27 -1.34 -3.25
CA MET A 398 -5.71 -1.68 -1.91
C MET A 398 -7.20 -1.94 -1.84
N SER A 399 -7.59 -2.99 -1.11
CA SER A 399 -8.97 -3.17 -0.69
C SER A 399 -9.35 -2.11 0.35
N ASN A 400 -10.63 -1.81 0.45
CA ASN A 400 -11.12 -0.68 1.23
C ASN A 400 -10.93 -0.73 2.76
N PRO A 401 -10.83 -1.88 3.44
CA PRO A 401 -10.69 -1.92 4.91
C PRO A 401 -9.30 -1.50 5.41
N PHE A 402 -8.84 -0.30 5.06
CA PHE A 402 -7.64 0.33 5.65
C PHE A 402 -7.98 1.72 6.15
N SER A 403 -7.17 2.25 7.06
CA SER A 403 -7.42 3.55 7.66
C SER A 403 -6.82 4.69 6.85
N LEU A 404 -7.62 5.73 6.68
CA LEU A 404 -7.17 7.06 6.31
C LEU A 404 -7.24 7.96 7.53
N TYR A 405 -6.19 8.74 7.75
CA TYR A 405 -6.05 9.64 8.88
C TYR A 405 -6.28 11.08 8.42
N GLY A 406 -7.12 11.81 9.14
CA GLY A 406 -7.40 13.22 8.92
C GLY A 406 -7.60 13.94 10.25
N MET A 407 -7.58 15.28 10.23
CA MET A 407 -7.89 16.11 11.40
C MET A 407 -9.27 16.69 11.26
N PRO A 408 -10.08 16.79 12.34
CA PRO A 408 -11.34 17.53 12.30
C PRO A 408 -11.13 18.97 11.81
N SER A 409 -12.11 19.53 11.08
CA SER A 409 -12.02 20.91 10.57
C SER A 409 -11.96 21.98 11.68
N ASP A 410 -12.34 21.65 12.91
CA ASP A 410 -12.29 22.50 14.10
C ASP A 410 -11.17 22.15 15.08
N VAL A 411 -10.15 21.37 14.62
CA VAL A 411 -8.97 20.99 15.43
C VAL A 411 -8.34 22.23 16.08
N VAL A 412 -7.97 22.10 17.37
CA VAL A 412 -7.50 23.25 18.16
C VAL A 412 -6.05 23.60 17.85
N ASP A 413 -5.19 22.57 17.80
CA ASP A 413 -3.75 22.72 17.51
C ASP A 413 -3.32 21.74 16.42
N PRO A 414 -3.53 22.11 15.14
CA PRO A 414 -3.17 21.23 14.01
C PRO A 414 -1.68 20.91 13.96
N ASN A 415 -0.80 21.80 14.44
CA ASN A 415 0.64 21.56 14.41
C ASN A 415 1.07 20.54 15.47
N MET A 416 0.50 20.58 16.68
CA MET A 416 0.68 19.51 17.67
C MET A 416 0.22 18.16 17.12
N VAL A 417 -1.00 18.09 16.56
CA VAL A 417 -1.57 16.87 16.02
C VAL A 417 -0.75 16.38 14.81
N GLY A 418 -0.22 17.30 14.00
CA GLY A 418 0.69 16.98 12.88
C GLY A 418 1.98 16.33 13.35
N ALA A 419 2.64 16.90 14.37
CA ALA A 419 3.82 16.31 14.97
C ALA A 419 3.57 14.90 15.53
N VAL A 420 2.42 14.70 16.17
CA VAL A 420 2.00 13.39 16.69
C VAL A 420 1.77 12.40 15.55
N LEU A 421 1.06 12.78 14.48
CA LEU A 421 0.78 11.92 13.34
C LEU A 421 2.06 11.57 12.56
N GLU A 422 2.97 12.52 12.36
CA GLU A 422 4.29 12.28 11.76
C GLU A 422 5.10 11.28 12.60
N CYS A 423 5.16 11.49 13.91
CA CYS A 423 5.82 10.58 14.83
C CYS A 423 5.19 9.18 14.80
N MET A 424 3.85 9.07 14.79
CA MET A 424 3.15 7.78 14.66
C MET A 424 3.52 7.06 13.37
N ALA A 425 3.58 7.77 12.26
CA ALA A 425 3.89 7.19 10.95
C ALA A 425 5.35 6.72 10.88
N SER A 426 6.30 7.55 11.33
CA SER A 426 7.72 7.23 11.35
C SER A 426 8.06 6.07 12.30
N GLU A 427 7.44 6.02 13.48
CA GLU A 427 7.62 4.87 14.41
C GLU A 427 6.93 3.61 13.90
N SER A 428 5.79 3.72 13.21
CA SER A 428 5.17 2.57 12.54
C SER A 428 6.08 2.00 11.45
N TYR A 429 6.70 2.86 10.63
CA TYR A 429 7.69 2.46 9.62
C TYR A 429 8.86 1.67 10.22
N ARG A 430 9.35 2.08 11.39
CA ARG A 430 10.49 1.44 12.07
C ARG A 430 10.12 0.19 12.88
N ILE A 431 8.90 0.08 13.38
CA ILE A 431 8.52 -0.94 14.37
C ILE A 431 7.36 -1.81 13.89
N VAL A 432 6.24 -1.20 13.48
CA VAL A 432 5.00 -1.93 13.18
C VAL A 432 5.08 -2.62 11.83
N THR A 433 5.53 -1.90 10.80
CA THR A 433 5.68 -2.45 9.45
C THR A 433 6.63 -3.64 9.40
N PRO A 434 7.83 -3.61 10.01
CA PRO A 434 8.67 -4.80 10.12
C PRO A 434 8.01 -5.97 10.85
N ALA A 435 7.26 -5.71 11.93
CA ALA A 435 6.53 -6.74 12.67
C ALA A 435 5.42 -7.40 11.82
N LEU A 436 4.69 -6.59 11.03
CA LEU A 436 3.71 -7.10 10.07
C LEU A 436 4.34 -8.00 9.01
N TYR A 437 5.47 -7.59 8.46
CA TYR A 437 6.23 -8.38 7.49
C TYR A 437 6.72 -9.68 8.08
N GLU A 438 7.28 -9.64 9.29
CA GLU A 438 7.79 -10.83 9.97
C GLU A 438 6.66 -11.82 10.26
N ARG A 439 5.54 -11.36 10.82
CA ARG A 439 4.38 -12.19 11.12
C ARG A 439 3.77 -12.83 9.88
N SER A 440 3.51 -12.03 8.85
CA SER A 440 2.68 -12.46 7.73
C SER A 440 3.47 -13.16 6.63
N PHE A 441 4.76 -12.83 6.46
CA PHE A 441 5.50 -13.23 5.27
C PHE A 441 6.85 -13.89 5.53
N LYS A 442 7.56 -13.57 6.61
CA LYS A 442 8.92 -14.09 6.86
C LYS A 442 8.98 -15.30 7.78
N MET A 443 8.23 -15.35 8.84
CA MET A 443 8.34 -16.48 9.79
C MET A 443 7.81 -17.79 9.21
N ARG A 444 6.85 -17.71 8.28
CA ARG A 444 6.25 -18.88 7.62
C ARG A 444 6.76 -19.14 6.21
N TYR A 445 7.40 -18.14 5.58
CA TYR A 445 7.97 -18.22 4.23
C TYR A 445 9.50 -18.14 4.17
N SER A 446 10.20 -18.21 5.30
CA SER A 446 11.67 -18.16 5.35
C SER A 446 12.38 -19.26 4.56
N GLN A 447 11.64 -20.23 4.01
CA GLN A 447 12.16 -21.24 3.09
C GLN A 447 12.06 -20.84 1.62
N ASP A 448 11.37 -19.74 1.28
CA ASP A 448 11.16 -19.28 -0.09
C ASP A 448 11.50 -17.79 -0.24
N SER A 449 12.77 -17.51 -0.59
CA SER A 449 13.26 -16.16 -0.86
C SER A 449 12.56 -15.47 -2.04
N VAL A 450 11.94 -16.23 -2.93
CA VAL A 450 11.23 -15.71 -4.10
C VAL A 450 9.90 -15.10 -3.70
N SER A 451 9.19 -15.69 -2.71
CA SER A 451 7.95 -15.09 -2.19
C SER A 451 8.16 -13.70 -1.60
N ALA A 452 9.30 -13.47 -0.94
CA ALA A 452 9.63 -12.13 -0.43
C ALA A 452 9.83 -11.12 -1.58
N GLN A 453 10.51 -11.53 -2.67
CA GLN A 453 10.66 -10.69 -3.86
C GLN A 453 9.31 -10.37 -4.53
N MET A 454 8.42 -11.36 -4.61
CA MET A 454 7.07 -11.14 -5.16
C MET A 454 6.30 -10.10 -4.33
N PHE A 455 6.45 -10.15 -3.02
CA PHE A 455 5.80 -9.19 -2.15
C PHE A 455 6.37 -7.76 -2.31
N ASP A 456 7.69 -7.63 -2.49
CA ASP A 456 8.32 -6.34 -2.78
C ASP A 456 7.78 -5.75 -4.11
N ILE A 457 7.56 -6.60 -5.13
CA ILE A 457 6.92 -6.20 -6.39
C ILE A 457 5.48 -5.73 -6.15
N VAL A 458 4.70 -6.48 -5.35
CA VAL A 458 3.32 -6.08 -4.98
C VAL A 458 3.30 -4.73 -4.28
N LYS A 459 4.14 -4.54 -3.25
CA LYS A 459 4.21 -3.29 -2.50
C LYS A 459 4.63 -2.11 -3.38
N GLY A 460 5.63 -2.32 -4.24
CA GLY A 460 6.12 -1.30 -5.16
C GLY A 460 5.11 -0.90 -6.25
N GLY A 461 4.13 -1.76 -6.53
CA GLY A 461 3.07 -1.53 -7.52
C GLY A 461 1.74 -1.08 -6.93
N VAL A 462 1.68 -0.76 -5.63
CA VAL A 462 0.42 -0.33 -5.00
C VAL A 462 0.01 1.04 -5.52
N VAL A 463 -1.24 1.12 -5.97
CA VAL A 463 -1.87 2.35 -6.46
C VAL A 463 -3.15 2.65 -5.68
N PHE A 464 -3.56 3.89 -5.76
CA PHE A 464 -4.80 4.38 -5.21
C PHE A 464 -5.67 4.93 -6.33
N ASP A 465 -6.98 4.90 -6.15
CA ASP A 465 -7.94 5.51 -7.08
C ASP A 465 -9.02 6.21 -6.27
N MET A 466 -9.16 7.49 -6.46
CA MET A 466 -10.11 8.31 -5.70
C MET A 466 -11.57 7.90 -5.94
N ALA A 467 -11.91 7.30 -7.08
CA ALA A 467 -13.24 6.70 -7.29
C ALA A 467 -13.54 5.58 -6.28
N ARG A 468 -12.50 4.92 -5.78
CA ARG A 468 -12.65 3.87 -4.77
C ARG A 468 -12.83 4.47 -3.37
N ILE A 469 -12.06 5.48 -3.02
CA ILE A 469 -12.15 6.18 -1.72
C ILE A 469 -13.49 6.93 -1.62
N PHE A 470 -13.89 7.64 -2.66
CA PHE A 470 -15.17 8.36 -2.72
C PHE A 470 -16.34 7.50 -3.22
N SER A 471 -16.27 6.19 -3.09
CA SER A 471 -17.27 5.27 -3.66
C SER A 471 -18.69 5.43 -3.10
N ASN A 472 -18.85 6.10 -1.97
CA ASN A 472 -20.17 6.50 -1.44
C ASN A 472 -20.80 7.60 -2.27
N THR A 473 -19.99 8.41 -2.93
CA THR A 473 -20.43 9.48 -3.81
C THR A 473 -20.29 9.08 -5.27
N ILE A 474 -19.18 8.42 -5.67
CA ILE A 474 -18.88 8.03 -7.05
C ILE A 474 -19.10 6.53 -7.23
N SER A 475 -20.10 6.14 -8.00
CA SER A 475 -20.53 4.73 -8.12
C SER A 475 -19.87 3.95 -9.27
N ALA A 476 -18.90 4.53 -9.98
CA ALA A 476 -18.34 3.99 -11.21
C ALA A 476 -17.72 2.59 -11.03
N TYR A 477 -16.91 2.36 -9.98
CA TYR A 477 -16.29 1.05 -9.80
C TYR A 477 -17.32 -0.04 -9.43
N LYS A 478 -18.38 0.29 -8.67
CA LYS A 478 -19.48 -0.64 -8.39
C LYS A 478 -20.24 -1.02 -9.67
N ALA A 479 -20.29 -0.12 -10.64
CA ALA A 479 -20.87 -0.40 -11.96
C ALA A 479 -19.99 -1.38 -12.76
N TRP A 480 -18.65 -1.30 -12.64
CA TRP A 480 -17.72 -2.26 -13.23
C TRP A 480 -17.97 -3.70 -12.74
N GLN A 481 -18.02 -3.90 -11.42
CA GLN A 481 -18.34 -5.21 -10.84
C GLN A 481 -19.66 -5.76 -11.39
N LYS A 482 -20.72 -4.93 -11.41
CA LYS A 482 -22.04 -5.31 -11.92
C LYS A 482 -22.01 -5.66 -13.41
N ALA A 483 -21.19 -4.98 -14.20
CA ALA A 483 -21.07 -5.22 -15.64
C ALA A 483 -20.41 -6.59 -15.92
N ILE A 484 -19.48 -7.05 -15.09
CA ILE A 484 -18.90 -8.39 -15.22
C ILE A 484 -19.89 -9.48 -14.79
N VAL A 485 -20.54 -9.33 -13.64
CA VAL A 485 -21.46 -10.33 -13.10
C VAL A 485 -22.76 -10.40 -13.88
N GLY A 486 -23.19 -9.27 -14.44
CA GLY A 486 -24.43 -9.13 -15.21
C GLY A 486 -24.28 -9.35 -16.72
N ASN A 487 -25.38 -9.12 -17.45
CA ASN A 487 -25.40 -9.21 -18.91
C ASN A 487 -25.26 -7.86 -19.64
N THR A 488 -24.84 -6.81 -18.94
CA THR A 488 -24.72 -5.48 -19.52
C THR A 488 -23.29 -5.28 -20.06
N ALA A 489 -23.15 -4.85 -21.31
CA ALA A 489 -21.88 -4.48 -21.88
C ALA A 489 -21.36 -3.21 -21.20
N TRP A 490 -20.04 -3.15 -20.94
CA TRP A 490 -19.43 -1.97 -20.30
C TRP A 490 -19.68 -0.69 -21.06
N SER A 491 -19.55 -0.72 -22.39
CA SER A 491 -19.84 0.44 -23.24
C SER A 491 -21.27 0.98 -23.08
N SER A 492 -22.26 0.11 -22.84
CA SER A 492 -23.63 0.50 -22.55
C SER A 492 -23.78 1.12 -21.17
N THR A 493 -23.08 0.56 -20.17
CA THR A 493 -23.03 1.10 -18.82
C THR A 493 -22.43 2.49 -18.80
N VAL A 494 -21.27 2.67 -19.42
CA VAL A 494 -20.63 3.98 -19.58
C VAL A 494 -21.57 4.99 -20.20
N LYS A 495 -22.18 4.64 -21.34
CA LYS A 495 -23.11 5.54 -22.04
C LYS A 495 -24.29 5.98 -21.17
N SER A 496 -24.81 5.11 -20.32
CA SER A 496 -25.95 5.43 -19.44
C SER A 496 -25.57 6.18 -18.18
N GLU A 497 -24.39 5.92 -17.62
CA GLU A 497 -23.99 6.35 -16.28
C GLU A 497 -23.04 7.56 -16.25
N THR A 498 -22.32 7.85 -17.33
CA THR A 498 -21.29 8.91 -17.35
C THR A 498 -21.81 10.24 -16.82
N ARG A 499 -23.02 10.65 -17.19
CA ARG A 499 -23.61 11.90 -16.70
C ARG A 499 -23.81 11.89 -15.16
N VAL A 500 -24.23 10.77 -14.62
CA VAL A 500 -24.43 10.59 -13.17
C VAL A 500 -23.08 10.66 -12.48
N TRP A 501 -22.09 9.92 -13.01
CA TRP A 501 -20.74 9.90 -12.46
C TRP A 501 -20.08 11.30 -12.49
N THR A 502 -20.23 12.05 -13.59
CA THR A 502 -19.73 13.43 -13.67
C THR A 502 -20.34 14.32 -12.59
N THR A 503 -21.67 14.24 -12.38
CA THR A 503 -22.32 15.01 -11.32
C THR A 503 -21.87 14.58 -9.92
N GLN A 504 -21.56 13.29 -9.73
CA GLN A 504 -21.03 12.76 -8.47
C GLN A 504 -19.60 13.26 -8.21
N LEU A 505 -18.78 13.29 -9.24
CA LEU A 505 -17.42 13.83 -9.17
C LEU A 505 -17.42 15.33 -8.84
N GLU A 506 -18.30 16.11 -9.47
CA GLU A 506 -18.46 17.54 -9.19
C GLU A 506 -18.79 17.78 -7.71
N LYS A 507 -19.59 16.92 -7.08
CA LYS A 507 -19.89 17.02 -5.63
C LYS A 507 -18.67 16.79 -4.75
N VAL A 508 -17.80 15.86 -5.12
CA VAL A 508 -16.53 15.65 -4.40
C VAL A 508 -15.67 16.91 -4.53
N LEU A 509 -15.52 17.43 -5.76
CA LEU A 509 -14.72 18.63 -6.02
C LEU A 509 -15.21 19.89 -5.27
N GLU A 510 -16.51 19.99 -4.98
CA GLU A 510 -17.07 21.09 -4.18
C GLU A 510 -16.43 21.17 -2.78
N ALA A 511 -16.15 20.03 -2.14
CA ALA A 511 -15.55 19.98 -0.82
C ALA A 511 -14.08 20.42 -0.79
N PHE A 512 -13.43 20.45 -1.96
CA PHE A 512 -12.02 20.84 -2.12
C PHE A 512 -11.87 22.26 -2.73
N LYS A 513 -12.92 23.06 -2.75
CA LYS A 513 -12.87 24.49 -3.09
C LYS A 513 -12.52 25.32 -1.86
#